data_f0bec2e4be9f6fdfc3668b1464774ad1
#
_entry.id   f0bec2e4be9f6fdfc3668b1464774ad1
#
_cell.length_a   1.000
_cell.length_b   1.000
_cell.length_c   1.000
_cell.angle_alpha   90.00
_cell.angle_beta   90.00
_cell.angle_gamma   90.00
#
_symmetry.space_group_name_H-M   'P 1'
#
loop_
_entity.id
_entity.type
_entity.pdbx_description
1 polymer ?
#
loop_
_entity_poly.entity_id
_entity_poly.type
_entity_poly.pdbx_seq_one_letter_code
_entity_poly.pdbx_strand_id
1 'polypeptide(L)'
;AITRKYTETPKIDELPTDLPEFDLNKNVFPSDLGVYFALMREWEKMSPSQKFCYEYHFWVHQFYDVGGIQLARRLYEDVRAYRGAGISGIIQDGSQRSFFPNGFAFYTYAQAMFDKELSFEQIKEDYFSHAYGENWCEIAEYLEKIGNMFDVKYLEYQHRGAAKSYVAPERVDIFRAIPEVVDGMLPKLQESTRSIYRVRTVAGQLLMYHAEYCKLLSEPCALKAEGKDAEALECFERAMDKFGCNEIYIERYYDHHLANSAFRRKMFKK
;
A
#
# COMPACT_ATOMS: atom_id res chain seq x y z
N ALA A 1 0.84 -11.96 -7.90
CA ALA A 1 0.90 -11.11 -6.70
C ALA A 1 1.86 -11.65 -5.65
N ILE A 2 1.86 -12.93 -5.33
CA ILE A 2 2.70 -13.52 -4.25
C ILE A 2 4.20 -13.31 -4.47
N THR A 3 4.64 -13.26 -5.73
CA THR A 3 6.06 -13.15 -6.12
C THR A 3 6.46 -11.71 -6.45
N ARG A 4 5.50 -10.82 -6.58
CA ARG A 4 5.72 -9.48 -7.07
C ARG A 4 6.17 -8.51 -5.97
N LYS A 5 7.14 -7.68 -6.32
CA LYS A 5 7.49 -6.51 -5.53
C LYS A 5 6.55 -5.35 -5.88
N TYR A 6 5.90 -4.77 -4.89
CA TYR A 6 4.94 -3.67 -5.07
C TYR A 6 5.51 -2.42 -5.74
N THR A 7 6.82 -2.33 -5.79
CA THR A 7 7.53 -1.19 -6.36
C THR A 7 7.99 -1.40 -7.79
N GLU A 8 7.68 -2.57 -8.38
CA GLU A 8 8.05 -2.88 -9.77
C GLU A 8 6.86 -2.63 -10.70
N THR A 9 7.09 -1.82 -11.73
CA THR A 9 6.12 -1.61 -12.81
C THR A 9 6.24 -2.74 -13.82
N PRO A 10 5.13 -3.38 -14.22
CA PRO A 10 5.17 -4.41 -15.26
C PRO A 10 5.66 -3.85 -16.60
N LYS A 11 6.70 -4.46 -17.17
CA LYS A 11 7.22 -4.15 -18.50
C LYS A 11 6.85 -5.27 -19.46
N ILE A 12 5.73 -5.15 -20.14
CA ILE A 12 5.21 -6.21 -21.02
C ILE A 12 5.92 -6.24 -22.38
N ASP A 13 6.49 -5.13 -22.81
CA ASP A 13 7.11 -5.01 -24.12
C ASP A 13 8.54 -5.57 -24.19
N GLU A 14 9.20 -5.76 -23.03
CA GLU A 14 10.58 -6.21 -22.90
C GLU A 14 10.67 -7.54 -22.14
N LEU A 15 9.91 -8.56 -22.57
CA LEU A 15 9.88 -9.84 -21.86
C LEU A 15 11.08 -10.73 -22.25
N PRO A 16 11.71 -11.44 -21.28
CA PRO A 16 12.76 -12.38 -21.57
C PRO A 16 12.27 -13.54 -22.46
N THR A 17 13.13 -14.00 -23.34
CA THR A 17 12.87 -15.16 -24.24
C THR A 17 13.47 -16.46 -23.72
N ASP A 18 14.49 -16.35 -22.85
CA ASP A 18 15.10 -17.51 -22.18
C ASP A 18 14.35 -17.78 -20.89
N LEU A 19 13.49 -18.77 -20.92
CA LEU A 19 12.62 -19.13 -19.81
C LEU A 19 13.15 -20.39 -19.10
N PRO A 20 12.98 -20.47 -17.77
CA PRO A 20 13.39 -21.66 -17.03
C PRO A 20 12.64 -22.89 -17.51
N GLU A 21 13.35 -24.00 -17.68
CA GLU A 21 12.74 -25.28 -17.99
C GLU A 21 11.81 -25.76 -16.86
N PHE A 22 10.73 -26.41 -17.25
CA PHE A 22 9.83 -27.04 -16.29
C PHE A 22 10.53 -28.27 -15.67
N ASP A 23 10.63 -28.29 -14.36
CA ASP A 23 11.12 -29.45 -13.61
C ASP A 23 10.00 -29.99 -12.70
N LEU A 24 9.62 -31.22 -12.93
CA LEU A 24 8.56 -31.89 -12.17
C LEU A 24 8.96 -31.96 -10.68
N ASN A 25 8.05 -31.53 -9.81
CA ASN A 25 8.25 -31.44 -8.36
C ASN A 25 9.23 -30.38 -7.86
N LYS A 26 9.71 -29.49 -8.72
CA LYS A 26 10.48 -28.31 -8.35
C LYS A 26 9.72 -27.02 -8.72
N ASN A 27 8.65 -26.75 -8.03
CA ASN A 27 7.89 -25.52 -8.25
C ASN A 27 8.62 -24.33 -7.66
N VAL A 28 9.46 -23.69 -8.44
CA VAL A 28 10.10 -22.43 -8.11
C VAL A 28 9.34 -21.32 -8.84
N PHE A 29 8.61 -20.50 -8.09
CA PHE A 29 7.95 -19.34 -8.67
C PHE A 29 9.00 -18.30 -9.09
N PRO A 30 8.84 -17.67 -10.27
CA PRO A 30 9.74 -16.61 -10.69
C PRO A 30 9.74 -15.47 -9.67
N SER A 31 10.92 -15.01 -9.32
CA SER A 31 11.09 -13.78 -8.50
C SER A 31 11.12 -12.52 -9.38
N ASP A 32 11.31 -12.69 -10.66
CA ASP A 32 11.32 -11.64 -11.67
C ASP A 32 9.97 -11.53 -12.37
N LEU A 33 9.45 -10.31 -12.41
CA LEU A 33 8.14 -10.02 -12.99
C LEU A 33 8.12 -10.25 -14.52
N GLY A 34 9.23 -9.96 -15.22
CA GLY A 34 9.35 -10.20 -16.66
C GLY A 34 9.25 -11.67 -17.01
N VAL A 35 9.95 -12.54 -16.25
CA VAL A 35 9.85 -14.01 -16.41
C VAL A 35 8.43 -14.50 -16.17
N TYR A 36 7.74 -13.96 -15.16
CA TYR A 36 6.36 -14.30 -14.87
C TYR A 36 5.42 -13.98 -16.06
N PHE A 37 5.51 -12.78 -16.60
CA PHE A 37 4.72 -12.38 -17.77
C PHE A 37 5.11 -13.13 -19.05
N ALA A 38 6.39 -13.47 -19.22
CA ALA A 38 6.84 -14.27 -20.34
C ALA A 38 6.25 -15.69 -20.30
N LEU A 39 6.24 -16.33 -19.13
CA LEU A 39 5.55 -17.63 -18.95
C LEU A 39 4.05 -17.51 -19.23
N MET A 40 3.39 -16.46 -18.80
CA MET A 40 1.98 -16.23 -19.12
C MET A 40 1.75 -16.11 -20.63
N ARG A 41 2.66 -15.46 -21.37
CA ARG A 41 2.59 -15.33 -22.82
C ARG A 41 2.75 -16.69 -23.54
N GLU A 42 3.61 -17.57 -23.03
CA GLU A 42 3.71 -18.94 -23.55
C GLU A 42 2.43 -19.75 -23.27
N TRP A 43 1.83 -19.60 -22.11
CA TRP A 43 0.53 -20.19 -21.81
C TRP A 43 -0.58 -19.69 -22.74
N GLU A 44 -0.55 -18.41 -23.13
CA GLU A 44 -1.50 -17.85 -24.10
C GLU A 44 -1.47 -18.57 -25.44
N LYS A 45 -0.27 -18.92 -25.92
CA LYS A 45 -0.10 -19.67 -27.18
C LYS A 45 -0.71 -21.07 -27.09
N MET A 46 -0.65 -21.70 -25.92
CA MET A 46 -1.18 -23.06 -25.71
C MET A 46 -2.68 -23.09 -25.43
N SER A 47 -3.18 -22.08 -24.76
CA SER A 47 -4.58 -21.95 -24.36
C SER A 47 -5.08 -20.52 -24.59
N PRO A 48 -5.60 -20.22 -25.77
CA PRO A 48 -6.06 -18.88 -26.13
C PRO A 48 -7.43 -18.50 -25.51
N SER A 49 -7.88 -19.25 -24.51
CA SER A 49 -9.12 -18.98 -23.79
C SER A 49 -8.98 -17.80 -22.83
N GLN A 50 -10.12 -17.24 -22.40
CA GLN A 50 -10.14 -16.21 -21.37
C GLN A 50 -9.46 -16.68 -20.09
N LYS A 51 -8.64 -15.81 -19.49
CA LYS A 51 -7.88 -16.10 -18.29
C LYS A 51 -8.30 -15.21 -17.14
N PHE A 52 -8.30 -15.81 -15.96
CA PHE A 52 -8.49 -15.08 -14.70
C PHE A 52 -7.20 -15.15 -13.88
N CYS A 53 -6.86 -14.05 -13.21
CA CYS A 53 -5.85 -14.11 -12.16
C CYS A 53 -6.50 -14.03 -10.78
N TYR A 54 -5.85 -14.66 -9.82
CA TYR A 54 -6.23 -14.61 -8.42
C TYR A 54 -5.22 -13.73 -7.70
N GLU A 55 -5.67 -12.62 -7.11
CA GLU A 55 -4.81 -11.57 -6.58
C GLU A 55 -5.05 -11.30 -5.09
N TYR A 56 -3.98 -10.92 -4.40
CA TYR A 56 -3.94 -10.61 -2.98
C TYR A 56 -3.47 -9.18 -2.69
N HIS A 57 -3.85 -8.22 -3.53
CA HIS A 57 -3.42 -6.83 -3.37
C HIS A 57 -3.77 -6.23 -2.01
N PHE A 58 -4.92 -6.60 -1.45
CA PHE A 58 -5.42 -6.07 -0.19
C PHE A 58 -5.26 -7.04 0.99
N TRP A 59 -4.34 -8.01 0.92
CA TRP A 59 -4.15 -8.95 2.03
C TRP A 59 -3.41 -8.31 3.21
N VAL A 60 -2.20 -7.79 3.01
CA VAL A 60 -1.41 -7.10 4.04
C VAL A 60 -0.62 -5.91 3.50
N HIS A 61 -0.49 -5.79 2.18
CA HIS A 61 0.39 -4.81 1.54
C HIS A 61 -0.08 -3.38 1.72
N GLN A 62 -1.40 -3.17 1.81
CA GLN A 62 -2.00 -1.87 2.07
C GLN A 62 -1.54 -1.25 3.39
N PHE A 63 -1.16 -2.06 4.37
CA PHE A 63 -0.71 -1.55 5.67
C PHE A 63 0.68 -0.92 5.62
N TYR A 64 1.51 -1.33 4.66
CA TYR A 64 2.85 -0.76 4.50
C TYR A 64 2.86 0.52 3.66
N ASP A 65 1.84 0.77 2.87
CA ASP A 65 1.64 2.06 2.18
C ASP A 65 0.85 3.02 3.08
N VAL A 66 1.53 3.61 4.06
CA VAL A 66 0.90 4.45 5.08
C VAL A 66 0.15 5.64 4.47
N GLY A 67 0.60 6.18 3.35
CA GLY A 67 -0.09 7.27 2.64
C GLY A 67 -1.27 6.81 1.77
N GLY A 68 -1.34 5.52 1.40
CA GLY A 68 -2.42 4.93 0.60
C GLY A 68 -2.40 5.31 -0.89
N ILE A 69 -1.41 6.06 -1.37
CA ILE A 69 -1.33 6.54 -2.76
C ILE A 69 -0.50 5.61 -3.65
N GLN A 70 0.59 5.05 -3.10
CA GLN A 70 1.52 4.21 -3.88
C GLN A 70 0.87 2.87 -4.26
N LEU A 71 0.11 2.27 -3.36
CA LEU A 71 -0.67 1.08 -3.66
C LEU A 71 -1.70 1.36 -4.76
N ALA A 72 -2.43 2.47 -4.67
CA ALA A 72 -3.40 2.85 -5.70
C ALA A 72 -2.75 2.97 -7.08
N ARG A 73 -1.59 3.64 -7.18
CA ARG A 73 -0.83 3.74 -8.43
C ARG A 73 -0.42 2.36 -8.95
N ARG A 74 0.01 1.47 -8.07
CA ARG A 74 0.41 0.11 -8.43
C ARG A 74 -0.76 -0.71 -8.95
N LEU A 75 -1.92 -0.62 -8.31
CA LEU A 75 -3.14 -1.27 -8.76
C LEU A 75 -3.57 -0.78 -10.16
N TYR A 76 -3.48 0.52 -10.40
CA TYR A 76 -3.75 1.10 -11.71
C TYR A 76 -2.84 0.52 -12.80
N GLU A 77 -1.54 0.46 -12.54
CA GLU A 77 -0.56 -0.10 -13.47
C GLU A 77 -0.77 -1.59 -13.72
N ASP A 78 -1.11 -2.36 -12.67
CA ASP A 78 -1.36 -3.80 -12.77
C ASP A 78 -2.56 -4.13 -13.64
N VAL A 79 -3.67 -3.45 -13.42
CA VAL A 79 -4.89 -3.67 -14.21
C VAL A 79 -4.63 -3.40 -15.70
N ARG A 80 -3.84 -2.38 -16.01
CA ARG A 80 -3.44 -2.08 -17.39
C ARG A 80 -2.53 -3.17 -17.97
N ALA A 81 -1.55 -3.61 -17.20
CA ALA A 81 -0.63 -4.67 -17.59
C ALA A 81 -1.35 -6.00 -17.82
N TYR A 82 -2.30 -6.36 -16.98
CA TYR A 82 -3.08 -7.59 -17.10
C TYR A 82 -3.90 -7.64 -18.39
N ARG A 83 -4.49 -6.53 -18.80
CA ARG A 83 -5.17 -6.45 -20.10
C ARG A 83 -4.22 -6.76 -21.26
N GLY A 84 -3.01 -6.17 -21.23
CA GLY A 84 -1.97 -6.45 -22.24
C GLY A 84 -1.45 -7.89 -22.21
N ALA A 85 -1.60 -8.60 -21.09
CA ALA A 85 -1.22 -9.99 -20.92
C ALA A 85 -2.37 -11.01 -21.17
N GLY A 86 -3.51 -10.55 -21.72
CA GLY A 86 -4.64 -11.42 -22.04
C GLY A 86 -5.48 -11.87 -20.84
N ILE A 87 -5.33 -11.20 -19.68
CA ILE A 87 -6.16 -11.48 -18.50
C ILE A 87 -7.47 -10.73 -18.63
N SER A 88 -8.57 -11.47 -18.65
CA SER A 88 -9.93 -10.95 -18.85
C SER A 88 -10.67 -10.67 -17.53
N GLY A 89 -10.21 -11.22 -16.43
CA GLY A 89 -10.86 -11.06 -15.14
C GLY A 89 -9.91 -11.25 -13.97
N ILE A 90 -10.29 -10.68 -12.83
CA ILE A 90 -9.50 -10.72 -11.60
C ILE A 90 -10.41 -11.19 -10.46
N ILE A 91 -9.96 -12.17 -9.71
CA ILE A 91 -10.54 -12.53 -8.42
C ILE A 91 -9.65 -11.90 -7.35
N GLN A 92 -10.20 -10.92 -6.63
CA GLN A 92 -9.48 -10.24 -5.57
C GLN A 92 -9.82 -10.88 -4.23
N ASP A 93 -8.82 -11.49 -3.61
CA ASP A 93 -8.87 -11.93 -2.22
C ASP A 93 -8.10 -10.96 -1.33
N GLY A 94 -8.54 -10.77 -0.10
CA GLY A 94 -7.87 -9.91 0.85
C GLY A 94 -8.74 -9.46 2.01
N SER A 95 -8.19 -8.56 2.84
CA SER A 95 -8.91 -7.97 3.95
C SER A 95 -10.08 -7.12 3.47
N GLN A 96 -11.24 -7.35 4.05
CA GLN A 96 -12.45 -6.56 3.78
C GLN A 96 -12.39 -5.16 4.41
N ARG A 97 -11.50 -4.94 5.38
CA ARG A 97 -11.31 -3.70 6.13
C ARG A 97 -10.04 -2.97 5.70
N SER A 98 -9.94 -2.66 4.40
CA SER A 98 -8.76 -2.04 3.78
C SER A 98 -9.06 -0.64 3.24
N PHE A 99 -9.86 0.15 3.99
CA PHE A 99 -10.30 1.49 3.62
C PHE A 99 -9.65 2.58 4.49
N PHE A 100 -8.54 2.28 5.13
CA PHE A 100 -7.79 3.23 5.95
C PHE A 100 -6.43 3.55 5.30
N PRO A 101 -6.05 4.81 5.19
CA PRO A 101 -6.72 6.03 5.68
C PRO A 101 -7.93 6.47 4.84
N ASN A 102 -8.13 5.86 3.68
CA ASN A 102 -9.21 6.19 2.75
C ASN A 102 -9.48 5.02 1.78
N GLY A 103 -10.49 5.16 0.93
CA GLY A 103 -10.87 4.16 -0.07
C GLY A 103 -10.22 4.34 -1.46
N PHE A 104 -9.22 5.21 -1.59
CA PHE A 104 -8.67 5.59 -2.89
C PHE A 104 -8.09 4.40 -3.66
N ALA A 105 -7.42 3.46 -2.98
CA ALA A 105 -6.88 2.27 -3.64
C ALA A 105 -7.98 1.40 -4.27
N PHE A 106 -9.09 1.18 -3.57
CA PHE A 106 -10.24 0.45 -4.12
C PHE A 106 -10.92 1.20 -5.25
N TYR A 107 -11.08 2.51 -5.09
CA TYR A 107 -11.66 3.35 -6.12
C TYR A 107 -10.84 3.31 -7.40
N THR A 108 -9.53 3.48 -7.29
CA THR A 108 -8.60 3.39 -8.41
C THR A 108 -8.66 2.03 -9.10
N TYR A 109 -8.71 0.95 -8.32
CA TYR A 109 -8.82 -0.41 -8.83
C TYR A 109 -10.08 -0.60 -9.66
N ALA A 110 -11.23 -0.16 -9.13
CA ALA A 110 -12.51 -0.23 -9.84
C ALA A 110 -12.52 0.62 -11.11
N GLN A 111 -12.06 1.87 -11.04
CA GLN A 111 -12.06 2.79 -12.19
C GLN A 111 -11.11 2.30 -13.29
N ALA A 112 -9.92 1.81 -12.94
CA ALA A 112 -8.97 1.26 -13.90
C ALA A 112 -9.51 0.00 -14.62
N MET A 113 -10.35 -0.80 -13.94
CA MET A 113 -11.02 -1.93 -14.57
C MET A 113 -12.19 -1.49 -15.47
N PHE A 114 -12.93 -0.48 -15.05
CA PHE A 114 -14.13 -0.01 -15.73
C PHE A 114 -13.78 0.80 -16.98
N ASP A 115 -12.87 1.76 -16.90
CA ASP A 115 -12.49 2.63 -18.00
C ASP A 115 -10.98 2.64 -18.23
N LYS A 116 -10.56 2.12 -19.38
CA LYS A 116 -9.15 2.06 -19.78
C LYS A 116 -8.56 3.41 -20.20
N GLU A 117 -9.40 4.39 -20.52
CA GLU A 117 -8.95 5.70 -21.00
C GLU A 117 -8.63 6.67 -19.85
N LEU A 118 -9.16 6.42 -18.64
CA LEU A 118 -8.87 7.27 -17.49
C LEU A 118 -7.40 7.17 -17.08
N SER A 119 -6.76 8.32 -16.96
CA SER A 119 -5.42 8.40 -16.35
C SER A 119 -5.49 8.26 -14.83
N PHE A 120 -4.38 7.89 -14.21
CA PHE A 120 -4.28 7.83 -12.74
C PHE A 120 -4.58 9.19 -12.10
N GLU A 121 -4.11 10.27 -12.69
CA GLU A 121 -4.31 11.61 -12.14
C GLU A 121 -5.77 12.06 -12.22
N GLN A 122 -6.50 11.70 -13.29
CA GLN A 122 -7.95 11.94 -13.37
C GLN A 122 -8.71 11.17 -12.29
N ILE A 123 -8.36 9.90 -12.05
CA ILE A 123 -8.97 9.08 -11.00
C ILE A 123 -8.66 9.67 -9.62
N LYS A 124 -7.43 10.15 -9.42
CA LYS A 124 -6.99 10.80 -8.18
C LYS A 124 -7.78 12.09 -7.92
N GLU A 125 -7.85 12.97 -8.90
CA GLU A 125 -8.61 14.22 -8.80
C GLU A 125 -10.08 13.96 -8.50
N ASP A 126 -10.71 13.04 -9.23
CA ASP A 126 -12.12 12.70 -9.04
C ASP A 126 -12.37 12.18 -7.61
N TYR A 127 -11.58 11.22 -7.13
CA TYR A 127 -11.74 10.70 -5.78
C TYR A 127 -11.53 11.76 -4.70
N PHE A 128 -10.40 12.45 -4.75
CA PHE A 128 -10.01 13.37 -3.68
C PHE A 128 -10.88 14.62 -3.63
N SER A 129 -11.28 15.18 -4.76
CA SER A 129 -12.18 16.34 -4.82
C SER A 129 -13.56 16.03 -4.23
N HIS A 130 -14.08 14.84 -4.47
CA HIS A 130 -15.35 14.40 -3.88
C HIS A 130 -15.24 14.06 -2.40
N ALA A 131 -14.14 13.41 -1.99
CA ALA A 131 -13.94 13.00 -0.61
C ALA A 131 -13.60 14.16 0.34
N TYR A 132 -12.86 15.19 -0.14
CA TYR A 132 -12.30 16.23 0.73
C TYR A 132 -12.66 17.66 0.31
N GLY A 133 -13.35 17.86 -0.82
CA GLY A 133 -13.81 19.17 -1.27
C GLY A 133 -12.66 20.10 -1.64
N GLU A 134 -12.70 21.34 -1.21
CA GLU A 134 -11.75 22.39 -1.63
C GLU A 134 -10.31 22.11 -1.19
N ASN A 135 -10.11 21.41 -0.08
CA ASN A 135 -8.80 21.08 0.48
C ASN A 135 -8.16 19.82 -0.15
N TRP A 136 -8.75 19.25 -1.19
CA TRP A 136 -8.35 17.96 -1.71
C TRP A 136 -6.90 17.88 -2.20
N CYS A 137 -6.39 18.92 -2.87
CA CYS A 137 -5.01 18.95 -3.36
C CYS A 137 -4.01 18.82 -2.20
N GLU A 138 -4.17 19.64 -1.18
CA GLU A 138 -3.26 19.67 -0.04
C GLU A 138 -3.33 18.38 0.79
N ILE A 139 -4.52 17.76 0.89
CA ILE A 139 -4.68 16.45 1.54
C ILE A 139 -4.00 15.37 0.72
N ALA A 140 -4.13 15.37 -0.60
CA ALA A 140 -3.45 14.40 -1.46
C ALA A 140 -1.92 14.55 -1.38
N GLU A 141 -1.40 15.79 -1.43
CA GLU A 141 0.03 16.08 -1.26
C GLU A 141 0.56 15.66 0.12
N TYR A 142 -0.22 15.92 1.18
CA TYR A 142 0.10 15.47 2.52
C TYR A 142 0.22 13.94 2.59
N LEU A 143 -0.73 13.19 2.04
CA LEU A 143 -0.71 11.74 2.04
C LEU A 143 0.46 11.18 1.21
N GLU A 144 0.76 11.78 0.07
CA GLU A 144 1.97 11.44 -0.71
C GLU A 144 3.25 11.70 0.08
N LYS A 145 3.34 12.85 0.75
CA LYS A 145 4.49 13.20 1.60
C LYS A 145 4.67 12.18 2.73
N ILE A 146 3.61 11.87 3.46
CA ILE A 146 3.65 10.87 4.54
C ILE A 146 4.05 9.49 4.00
N GLY A 147 3.46 9.05 2.89
CA GLY A 147 3.81 7.79 2.23
C GLY A 147 5.28 7.72 1.83
N ASN A 148 5.84 8.82 1.32
CA ASN A 148 7.26 8.91 0.97
C ASN A 148 8.18 8.93 2.19
N MET A 149 7.77 9.56 3.30
CA MET A 149 8.53 9.58 4.54
C MET A 149 8.59 8.19 5.19
N PHE A 150 7.48 7.45 5.22
CA PHE A 150 7.48 6.07 5.71
C PHE A 150 8.15 5.11 4.75
N ASP A 151 8.04 5.35 3.44
CA ASP A 151 8.62 4.54 2.36
C ASP A 151 8.19 3.06 2.39
N VAL A 152 7.23 2.74 1.55
CA VAL A 152 6.73 1.35 1.44
C VAL A 152 7.84 0.34 1.15
N LYS A 153 8.91 0.73 0.43
CA LYS A 153 10.07 -0.14 0.17
C LYS A 153 10.81 -0.49 1.45
N TYR A 154 10.94 0.49 2.34
CA TYR A 154 11.54 0.28 3.65
C TYR A 154 10.65 -0.61 4.52
N LEU A 155 9.38 -0.26 4.67
CA LEU A 155 8.44 -1.00 5.53
C LEU A 155 8.23 -2.43 5.03
N GLU A 156 8.11 -2.65 3.71
CA GLU A 156 7.97 -3.98 3.12
C GLU A 156 9.30 -4.74 2.95
N TYR A 157 10.42 -4.09 3.19
CA TYR A 157 11.72 -4.72 3.05
C TYR A 157 12.06 -5.22 1.64
N GLN A 158 11.57 -4.55 0.60
CA GLN A 158 11.71 -5.00 -0.78
C GLN A 158 13.09 -4.75 -1.40
N HIS A 159 13.84 -3.77 -0.87
CA HIS A 159 15.09 -3.29 -1.46
C HIS A 159 16.36 -3.78 -0.74
N ARG A 160 16.23 -4.59 0.29
CA ARG A 160 17.35 -4.89 1.20
C ARG A 160 18.08 -6.23 0.96
N GLY A 161 17.85 -6.89 -0.16
CA GLY A 161 18.58 -8.11 -0.53
C GLY A 161 18.64 -9.17 0.58
N ALA A 162 19.74 -9.92 0.64
CA ALA A 162 19.92 -11.01 1.59
C ALA A 162 20.24 -10.58 3.05
N ALA A 163 20.61 -9.31 3.27
CA ALA A 163 21.15 -8.84 4.56
C ALA A 163 20.10 -8.70 5.69
N LYS A 164 18.81 -8.75 5.38
CA LYS A 164 17.70 -8.73 6.35
C LYS A 164 17.87 -7.75 7.53
N SER A 165 18.35 -6.54 7.30
CA SER A 165 18.52 -5.51 8.32
C SER A 165 17.66 -4.29 8.02
N TYR A 166 16.95 -3.78 9.01
CA TYR A 166 16.23 -2.51 8.96
C TYR A 166 17.09 -1.30 9.38
N VAL A 167 18.38 -1.52 9.69
CA VAL A 167 19.28 -0.43 10.05
C VAL A 167 19.45 0.51 8.85
N ALA A 168 19.09 1.78 9.03
CA ALA A 168 19.06 2.82 8.01
C ALA A 168 19.20 4.20 8.66
N PRO A 169 20.41 4.59 9.09
CA PRO A 169 20.63 5.84 9.83
C PRO A 169 20.08 7.08 9.10
N GLU A 170 20.14 7.08 7.77
CA GLU A 170 19.64 8.14 6.91
C GLU A 170 18.12 8.36 7.01
N ARG A 171 17.37 7.42 7.59
CA ARG A 171 15.92 7.50 7.76
C ARG A 171 15.48 7.95 9.14
N VAL A 172 16.35 7.95 10.11
CA VAL A 172 16.01 8.24 11.51
C VAL A 172 15.36 9.61 11.64
N ASP A 173 16.04 10.64 11.12
CA ASP A 173 15.54 12.01 11.18
C ASP A 173 14.27 12.20 10.35
N ILE A 174 14.14 11.47 9.24
CA ILE A 174 12.92 11.48 8.40
C ILE A 174 11.73 10.97 9.21
N PHE A 175 11.87 9.84 9.91
CA PHE A 175 10.79 9.31 10.74
C PHE A 175 10.47 10.26 11.90
N ARG A 176 11.46 10.81 12.57
CA ARG A 176 11.26 11.76 13.67
C ARG A 176 10.65 13.10 13.26
N ALA A 177 10.75 13.47 11.98
CA ALA A 177 10.10 14.67 11.43
C ALA A 177 8.61 14.46 11.10
N ILE A 178 8.10 13.20 11.06
CA ILE A 178 6.71 12.91 10.74
C ILE A 178 5.71 13.62 11.65
N PRO A 179 5.88 13.64 12.99
CA PRO A 179 4.96 14.34 13.88
C PRO A 179 4.79 15.84 13.55
N GLU A 180 5.85 16.53 13.19
CA GLU A 180 5.82 17.94 12.81
C GLU A 180 5.03 18.15 11.51
N VAL A 181 5.25 17.28 10.50
CA VAL A 181 4.49 17.32 9.24
C VAL A 181 3.02 17.08 9.49
N VAL A 182 2.67 16.13 10.35
CA VAL A 182 1.29 15.84 10.75
C VAL A 182 0.68 17.05 11.47
N ASP A 183 1.38 17.62 12.43
CA ASP A 183 0.89 18.78 13.22
C ASP A 183 0.62 20.00 12.33
N GLY A 184 1.46 20.23 11.33
CA GLY A 184 1.25 21.29 10.34
C GLY A 184 -0.03 21.11 9.51
N MET A 185 -0.48 19.87 9.31
CA MET A 185 -1.68 19.58 8.54
C MET A 185 -2.96 19.48 9.38
N LEU A 186 -2.86 19.28 10.70
CA LEU A 186 -4.01 19.09 11.60
C LEU A 186 -5.16 20.11 11.43
N PRO A 187 -4.93 21.42 11.30
CA PRO A 187 -6.01 22.38 11.15
C PRO A 187 -6.91 22.08 9.93
N LYS A 188 -6.30 21.70 8.79
CA LYS A 188 -7.03 21.34 7.56
C LYS A 188 -7.74 20.01 7.68
N LEU A 189 -7.12 19.02 8.31
CA LEU A 189 -7.79 17.73 8.59
C LEU A 189 -9.00 17.93 9.49
N GLN A 190 -8.91 18.78 10.52
CA GLN A 190 -10.04 19.14 11.39
C GLN A 190 -11.15 19.85 10.63
N GLU A 191 -10.83 20.76 9.71
CA GLU A 191 -11.82 21.41 8.87
C GLU A 191 -12.60 20.39 8.02
N SER A 192 -11.93 19.41 7.45
CA SER A 192 -12.55 18.34 6.65
C SER A 192 -13.57 17.51 7.44
N THR A 193 -13.51 17.51 8.79
CA THR A 193 -14.50 16.82 9.64
C THR A 193 -15.82 17.59 9.79
N ARG A 194 -15.91 18.81 9.31
CA ARG A 194 -17.05 19.71 9.53
C ARG A 194 -17.95 19.87 8.29
N SER A 195 -17.87 18.97 7.34
CA SER A 195 -18.69 19.03 6.13
C SER A 195 -20.16 18.73 6.45
N ILE A 196 -21.07 19.37 5.71
CA ILE A 196 -22.51 18.99 5.71
C ILE A 196 -22.75 17.65 5.00
N TYR A 197 -21.80 17.20 4.20
CA TYR A 197 -21.86 15.90 3.52
C TYR A 197 -21.22 14.81 4.38
N ARG A 198 -22.03 13.83 4.78
CA ARG A 198 -21.57 12.72 5.63
C ARG A 198 -20.33 12.01 5.11
N VAL A 199 -20.24 11.80 3.79
CA VAL A 199 -19.07 11.13 3.18
C VAL A 199 -17.80 11.88 3.48
N ARG A 200 -17.79 13.21 3.30
CA ARG A 200 -16.64 14.07 3.59
C ARG A 200 -16.29 14.09 5.08
N THR A 201 -17.33 14.18 5.94
CA THR A 201 -17.12 14.12 7.39
C THR A 201 -16.44 12.82 7.81
N VAL A 202 -16.90 11.67 7.31
CA VAL A 202 -16.31 10.36 7.61
C VAL A 202 -14.87 10.28 7.06
N ALA A 203 -14.65 10.73 5.82
CA ALA A 203 -13.32 10.77 5.23
C ALA A 203 -12.35 11.64 6.05
N GLY A 204 -12.79 12.83 6.50
CA GLY A 204 -12.01 13.70 7.38
C GLY A 204 -11.72 13.05 8.74
N GLN A 205 -12.69 12.38 9.34
CA GLN A 205 -12.50 11.66 10.61
C GLN A 205 -11.47 10.53 10.49
N LEU A 206 -11.50 9.77 9.40
CA LEU A 206 -10.49 8.74 9.14
C LEU A 206 -9.09 9.33 9.03
N LEU A 207 -8.95 10.50 8.40
CA LEU A 207 -7.65 11.20 8.34
C LEU A 207 -7.18 11.70 9.72
N MET A 208 -8.08 12.06 10.63
CA MET A 208 -7.69 12.41 12.01
C MET A 208 -7.10 11.20 12.75
N TYR A 209 -7.73 10.02 12.64
CA TYR A 209 -7.16 8.79 13.18
C TYR A 209 -5.85 8.40 12.50
N HIS A 210 -5.76 8.61 11.19
CA HIS A 210 -4.52 8.39 10.45
C HIS A 210 -3.38 9.31 10.90
N ALA A 211 -3.67 10.58 11.17
CA ALA A 211 -2.71 11.51 11.73
C ALA A 211 -2.13 11.03 13.07
N GLU A 212 -3.00 10.54 13.97
CA GLU A 212 -2.57 9.93 15.23
C GLU A 212 -1.74 8.65 14.97
N TYR A 213 -2.18 7.78 14.08
CA TYR A 213 -1.45 6.56 13.69
C TYR A 213 -0.03 6.88 13.18
N CYS A 214 0.11 7.87 12.29
CA CYS A 214 1.42 8.28 11.77
C CYS A 214 2.36 8.76 12.87
N LYS A 215 1.86 9.57 13.81
CA LYS A 215 2.65 10.04 14.95
C LYS A 215 3.10 8.92 15.86
N LEU A 216 2.22 7.94 16.10
CA LEU A 216 2.53 6.78 16.95
C LEU A 216 3.50 5.80 16.27
N LEU A 217 3.41 5.64 14.95
CA LEU A 217 4.28 4.72 14.20
C LEU A 217 5.67 5.30 13.94
N SER A 218 5.86 6.60 14.00
CA SER A 218 7.10 7.28 13.61
C SER A 218 8.31 6.87 14.48
N GLU A 219 8.20 6.94 15.80
CA GLU A 219 9.32 6.62 16.69
C GLU A 219 9.71 5.13 16.70
N PRO A 220 8.78 4.14 16.69
CA PRO A 220 9.17 2.75 16.47
C PRO A 220 9.96 2.53 15.19
N CYS A 221 9.60 3.22 14.09
CA CYS A 221 10.35 3.14 12.83
C CYS A 221 11.73 3.78 12.95
N ALA A 222 11.86 4.90 13.64
CA ALA A 222 13.14 5.55 13.89
C ALA A 222 14.08 4.67 14.73
N LEU A 223 13.60 4.11 15.83
CA LEU A 223 14.37 3.19 16.66
C LEU A 223 14.80 1.93 15.89
N LYS A 224 13.91 1.42 15.03
CA LYS A 224 14.26 0.29 14.17
C LYS A 224 15.34 0.64 13.15
N ALA A 225 15.29 1.85 12.59
CA ALA A 225 16.30 2.36 11.68
C ALA A 225 17.66 2.61 12.36
N GLU A 226 17.65 2.94 13.65
CA GLU A 226 18.85 3.03 14.49
C GLU A 226 19.46 1.65 14.84
N GLY A 227 18.73 0.56 14.63
CA GLY A 227 19.16 -0.79 15.01
C GLY A 227 18.84 -1.13 16.48
N LYS A 228 18.01 -0.35 17.14
CA LYS A 228 17.56 -0.57 18.52
C LYS A 228 16.33 -1.50 18.58
N ASP A 229 16.53 -2.75 18.17
CA ASP A 229 15.44 -3.70 17.91
C ASP A 229 14.52 -3.95 19.09
N ALA A 230 15.06 -4.07 20.31
CA ALA A 230 14.26 -4.31 21.52
C ALA A 230 13.42 -3.09 21.89
N GLU A 231 14.02 -1.91 21.88
CA GLU A 231 13.33 -0.64 22.16
C GLU A 231 12.28 -0.33 21.10
N ALA A 232 12.59 -0.61 19.82
CA ALA A 232 11.66 -0.44 18.71
C ALA A 232 10.42 -1.33 18.86
N LEU A 233 10.59 -2.59 19.23
CA LEU A 233 9.48 -3.52 19.48
C LEU A 233 8.61 -3.04 20.65
N GLU A 234 9.20 -2.70 21.78
CA GLU A 234 8.47 -2.22 22.97
C GLU A 234 7.71 -0.92 22.64
N CYS A 235 8.37 0.02 21.92
CA CYS A 235 7.74 1.27 21.49
C CYS A 235 6.58 0.99 20.53
N PHE A 236 6.74 0.08 19.58
CA PHE A 236 5.69 -0.32 18.65
C PHE A 236 4.48 -0.94 19.38
N GLU A 237 4.69 -1.85 20.30
CA GLU A 237 3.63 -2.48 21.07
C GLU A 237 2.82 -1.42 21.84
N ARG A 238 3.47 -0.55 22.59
CA ARG A 238 2.80 0.56 23.29
C ARG A 238 2.04 1.52 22.36
N ALA A 239 2.63 1.83 21.22
CA ALA A 239 2.00 2.70 20.22
C ALA A 239 0.72 2.06 19.64
N MET A 240 0.79 0.77 19.33
CA MET A 240 -0.35 0.05 18.75
C MET A 240 -1.44 -0.26 19.78
N ASP A 241 -1.09 -0.53 21.02
CA ASP A 241 -2.06 -0.65 22.12
C ASP A 241 -2.81 0.68 22.32
N LYS A 242 -2.09 1.79 22.29
CA LYS A 242 -2.71 3.13 22.37
C LYS A 242 -3.63 3.38 21.18
N PHE A 243 -3.19 3.12 19.96
CA PHE A 243 -4.00 3.31 18.77
C PHE A 243 -5.22 2.38 18.75
N GLY A 244 -5.09 1.16 19.28
CA GLY A 244 -6.15 0.17 19.41
C GLY A 244 -7.39 0.66 20.17
N CYS A 245 -7.24 1.66 21.05
CA CYS A 245 -8.38 2.29 21.70
C CYS A 245 -9.35 2.95 20.71
N ASN A 246 -8.91 3.24 19.49
CA ASN A 246 -9.75 3.81 18.44
C ASN A 246 -10.48 2.74 17.62
N GLU A 247 -10.22 1.45 17.83
CA GLU A 247 -10.74 0.36 16.98
C GLU A 247 -12.26 0.40 16.86
N ILE A 248 -12.98 0.65 17.94
CA ILE A 248 -14.45 0.76 17.96
C ILE A 248 -15.01 1.79 16.95
N TYR A 249 -14.22 2.80 16.60
CA TYR A 249 -14.63 3.86 15.66
C TYR A 249 -14.23 3.57 14.23
N ILE A 250 -13.15 2.78 14.01
CA ILE A 250 -12.54 2.55 12.70
C ILE A 250 -12.59 1.09 12.24
N GLU A 251 -13.11 0.17 13.04
CA GLU A 251 -13.13 -1.28 12.76
C GLU A 251 -13.71 -1.64 11.39
N ARG A 252 -14.65 -0.85 10.90
CA ARG A 252 -15.28 -1.06 9.58
C ARG A 252 -14.35 -0.74 8.40
N TYR A 253 -13.29 0.03 8.65
CA TYR A 253 -12.38 0.56 7.64
C TYR A 253 -10.97 0.00 7.76
N TYR A 254 -10.58 -0.41 8.97
CA TYR A 254 -9.24 -0.83 9.30
C TYR A 254 -9.19 -2.08 10.17
N ASP A 255 -8.42 -3.06 9.73
CA ASP A 255 -8.12 -4.26 10.50
C ASP A 255 -6.87 -4.04 11.34
N HIS A 256 -7.06 -3.46 12.52
CA HIS A 256 -5.97 -3.14 13.44
C HIS A 256 -5.15 -4.38 13.83
N HIS A 257 -5.83 -5.49 14.11
CA HIS A 257 -5.17 -6.73 14.52
C HIS A 257 -4.30 -7.31 13.39
N LEU A 258 -4.84 -7.37 12.16
CA LEU A 258 -4.11 -7.87 11.01
C LEU A 258 -2.92 -6.96 10.66
N ALA A 259 -3.10 -5.64 10.72
CA ALA A 259 -2.04 -4.67 10.48
C ALA A 259 -0.89 -4.82 11.48
N ASN A 260 -1.21 -4.88 12.78
CA ASN A 260 -0.21 -5.08 13.83
C ASN A 260 0.55 -6.39 13.67
N SER A 261 -0.17 -7.47 13.36
CA SER A 261 0.43 -8.78 13.08
C SER A 261 1.35 -8.73 11.86
N ALA A 262 0.98 -7.99 10.81
CA ALA A 262 1.80 -7.81 9.62
C ALA A 262 3.11 -7.07 9.93
N PHE A 263 3.04 -5.92 10.60
CA PHE A 263 4.21 -5.16 11.02
C PHE A 263 5.10 -5.94 11.99
N ARG A 264 4.50 -6.56 13.02
CA ARG A 264 5.24 -7.34 14.00
C ARG A 264 6.02 -8.47 13.36
N ARG A 265 5.39 -9.25 12.47
CA ARG A 265 6.04 -10.38 11.79
C ARG A 265 7.16 -9.94 10.87
N LYS A 266 7.05 -8.79 10.24
CA LYS A 266 7.99 -8.37 9.21
C LYS A 266 9.11 -7.49 9.77
N MET A 267 8.76 -6.48 10.53
CA MET A 267 9.67 -5.41 10.95
C MET A 267 10.14 -5.54 12.40
N PHE A 268 9.24 -5.94 13.30
CA PHE A 268 9.50 -5.96 14.74
C PHE A 268 9.66 -7.37 15.33
N LYS A 269 10.02 -8.34 14.48
CA LYS A 269 10.28 -9.71 14.93
C LYS A 269 11.54 -9.77 15.80
N LYS A 270 11.47 -10.55 16.92
CA LYS A 270 12.65 -10.93 17.71
C LYS A 270 13.58 -11.83 16.92
#